data_8139608e9cd966acf20a926ad951e602
#
_entry.id   8139608e9cd966acf20a926ad951e602
#
_cell.length_a   1.000
_cell.length_b   1.000
_cell.length_c   1.000
_cell.angle_alpha   90.00
_cell.angle_beta   90.00
_cell.angle_gamma   90.00
#
_symmetry.space_group_name_H-M   'P 1'
#
loop_
_entity.id
_entity.type
_entity.pdbx_description
1 polymer ?
#
loop_
_entity_poly.entity_id
_entity_poly.type
_entity_poly.pdbx_seq_one_letter_code
_entity_poly.pdbx_strand_id
1 'polypeptide(L)'
;MNDTAEHTIALPLMEAFYTLQGEGFHQGKAAYFIRLAGCDVGCHWCDVKDSWDASKHPTQPIENIIAEAKKYPSKLIVITGGEPLMHNLDGLTKQLQQQGFQTNIETSGAHPISGQWNWICLSPKKFKAPLPEILPLANELKVVIANKTDFKWAEQHAANVNPNCQLYLQPEWSKEHILTPLITQYIKDNPKWILSLQIHKYIGLP
;
A
#
# COMPACT_ATOMS: atom_id res chain seq x y z
N MET A 1 -1.64 -36.62 24.70
CA MET A 1 -2.55 -35.76 23.94
C MET A 1 -1.98 -34.33 24.00
N ASN A 2 -1.22 -33.94 23.01
CA ASN A 2 -0.70 -32.56 22.93
C ASN A 2 -1.78 -31.72 22.27
N ASP A 3 -2.50 -31.01 23.10
CA ASP A 3 -3.40 -29.97 22.68
C ASP A 3 -2.56 -28.74 22.32
N THR A 4 -2.03 -28.72 21.09
CA THR A 4 -1.49 -27.52 20.49
C THR A 4 -2.69 -26.69 20.05
N ALA A 5 -3.20 -25.83 20.95
CA ALA A 5 -4.08 -24.79 20.59
C ALA A 5 -3.39 -23.99 19.46
N GLU A 6 -3.78 -24.21 18.20
CA GLU A 6 -3.39 -23.37 17.09
C GLU A 6 -3.87 -21.97 17.43
N HIS A 7 -2.95 -21.09 17.80
CA HIS A 7 -3.27 -19.69 18.01
C HIS A 7 -3.75 -19.14 16.65
N THR A 8 -5.06 -19.02 16.50
CA THR A 8 -5.68 -18.42 15.34
C THR A 8 -5.13 -16.99 15.20
N ILE A 9 -4.36 -16.74 14.15
CA ILE A 9 -3.85 -15.41 13.84
C ILE A 9 -5.04 -14.58 13.35
N ALA A 10 -5.27 -13.43 13.97
CA ALA A 10 -6.36 -12.55 13.60
C ALA A 10 -5.85 -11.12 13.45
N LEU A 11 -6.42 -10.35 12.51
CA LEU A 11 -6.01 -9.00 12.14
C LEU A 11 -7.21 -8.04 12.20
N PRO A 12 -7.01 -6.77 12.61
CA PRO A 12 -8.07 -5.77 12.58
C PRO A 12 -8.38 -5.41 11.13
N LEU A 13 -9.52 -5.88 10.63
CA LEU A 13 -9.97 -5.67 9.25
C LEU A 13 -10.94 -4.51 9.20
N MET A 14 -10.53 -3.40 8.54
CA MET A 14 -11.45 -2.30 8.26
C MET A 14 -12.43 -2.69 7.16
N GLU A 15 -11.91 -3.15 6.03
CA GLU A 15 -12.72 -3.59 4.88
C GLU A 15 -11.92 -4.54 3.99
N ALA A 16 -12.65 -5.31 3.19
CA ALA A 16 -12.06 -6.09 2.11
C ALA A 16 -13.03 -6.14 0.93
N PHE A 17 -12.51 -5.91 -0.29
CA PHE A 17 -13.35 -5.76 -1.47
C PHE A 17 -12.61 -6.12 -2.75
N TYR A 18 -13.37 -6.48 -3.79
CA TYR A 18 -12.83 -6.80 -5.10
C TYR A 18 -13.10 -5.65 -6.07
N THR A 19 -12.03 -5.10 -6.64
CA THR A 19 -12.08 -3.94 -7.54
C THR A 19 -10.90 -3.93 -8.50
N LEU A 20 -10.62 -2.78 -9.13
CA LEU A 20 -9.40 -2.55 -9.89
C LEU A 20 -8.36 -1.81 -9.03
N GLN A 21 -7.08 -2.20 -9.12
CA GLN A 21 -6.00 -1.36 -8.60
C GLN A 21 -6.01 -0.03 -9.35
N GLY A 22 -6.20 1.06 -8.61
CA GLY A 22 -6.35 2.40 -9.19
C GLY A 22 -5.05 3.19 -9.31
N GLU A 23 -3.91 2.64 -8.83
CA GLU A 23 -2.67 3.39 -8.66
C GLU A 23 -1.44 2.58 -9.08
N GLY A 24 -0.35 3.28 -9.42
CA GLY A 24 0.98 2.71 -9.56
C GLY A 24 1.13 1.65 -10.66
N PHE A 25 2.05 0.72 -10.46
CA PHE A 25 2.45 -0.27 -11.48
C PHE A 25 1.32 -1.24 -11.87
N HIS A 26 0.47 -1.59 -10.93
CA HIS A 26 -0.63 -2.53 -11.20
C HIS A 26 -1.96 -1.84 -11.57
N GLN A 27 -1.93 -0.55 -11.86
CA GLN A 27 -3.11 0.22 -12.27
C GLN A 27 -3.90 -0.48 -13.37
N GLY A 28 -5.23 -0.57 -13.19
CA GLY A 28 -6.15 -1.22 -14.13
C GLY A 28 -6.29 -2.73 -13.96
N LYS A 29 -5.45 -3.38 -13.15
CA LYS A 29 -5.60 -4.83 -12.87
C LYS A 29 -6.68 -5.09 -11.83
N ALA A 30 -7.48 -6.13 -12.06
CA ALA A 30 -8.41 -6.61 -11.05
C ALA A 30 -7.65 -7.15 -9.83
N ALA A 31 -8.05 -6.73 -8.63
CA ALA A 31 -7.38 -7.09 -7.38
C ALA A 31 -8.38 -7.24 -6.24
N TYR A 32 -8.07 -8.10 -5.28
CA TYR A 32 -8.78 -8.16 -4.01
C TYR A 32 -7.98 -7.37 -2.97
N PHE A 33 -8.62 -6.35 -2.43
CA PHE A 33 -8.02 -5.47 -1.42
C PHE A 33 -8.34 -5.97 -0.02
N ILE A 34 -7.33 -5.94 0.85
CA ILE A 34 -7.43 -6.20 2.29
C ILE A 34 -6.93 -4.94 2.98
N ARG A 35 -7.86 -4.14 3.50
CA ARG A 35 -7.53 -2.91 4.23
C ARG A 35 -7.56 -3.16 5.73
N LEU A 36 -6.36 -3.16 6.33
CA LEU A 36 -6.20 -3.32 7.78
C LEU A 36 -6.39 -1.98 8.48
N ALA A 37 -6.89 -2.02 9.70
CA ALA A 37 -6.97 -0.87 10.58
C ALA A 37 -5.73 -0.77 11.48
N GLY A 38 -5.46 0.45 11.94
CA GLY A 38 -4.28 0.86 12.71
C GLY A 38 -3.32 1.69 11.86
N CYS A 39 -3.08 2.94 12.28
CA CYS A 39 -2.09 3.81 11.65
C CYS A 39 -1.56 4.82 12.66
N ASP A 40 -0.25 4.91 12.80
CA ASP A 40 0.45 5.88 13.65
C ASP A 40 1.27 6.91 12.86
N VAL A 41 1.08 6.95 11.52
CA VAL A 41 1.80 7.87 10.63
C VAL A 41 1.25 9.30 10.71
N GLY A 42 -0.08 9.48 10.84
CA GLY A 42 -0.70 10.76 11.13
C GLY A 42 -0.75 11.76 9.97
N CYS A 43 -0.93 11.33 8.72
CA CYS A 43 -1.02 12.20 7.54
C CYS A 43 -2.27 13.09 7.60
N HIS A 44 -2.12 14.41 7.69
CA HIS A 44 -3.27 15.32 7.78
C HIS A 44 -4.19 15.28 6.53
N TRP A 45 -3.64 14.95 5.36
CA TRP A 45 -4.35 14.79 4.09
C TRP A 45 -4.79 13.35 3.79
N CYS A 46 -4.75 12.44 4.80
CA CYS A 46 -5.20 11.07 4.64
C CYS A 46 -6.68 11.03 4.22
N ASP A 47 -6.96 10.25 3.18
CA ASP A 47 -8.32 10.05 2.66
C ASP A 47 -9.07 8.90 3.34
N VAL A 48 -8.37 8.11 4.21
CA VAL A 48 -8.93 6.96 4.94
C VAL A 48 -8.64 7.07 6.43
N LYS A 49 -9.01 8.21 7.07
CA LYS A 49 -8.74 8.44 8.50
C LYS A 49 -9.44 7.44 9.44
N ASP A 50 -10.53 6.84 9.00
CA ASP A 50 -11.25 5.82 9.76
C ASP A 50 -10.39 4.57 10.02
N SER A 51 -9.36 4.33 9.19
CA SER A 51 -8.39 3.25 9.39
C SER A 51 -7.41 3.48 10.55
N TRP A 52 -7.33 4.67 11.14
CA TRP A 52 -6.28 4.99 12.12
C TRP A 52 -6.44 4.25 13.44
N ASP A 53 -7.67 4.06 13.89
CA ASP A 53 -7.99 3.43 15.17
C ASP A 53 -8.42 1.97 14.96
N ALA A 54 -7.49 1.05 15.20
CA ALA A 54 -7.75 -0.39 15.06
C ALA A 54 -8.88 -0.90 15.97
N SER A 55 -9.12 -0.25 17.12
CA SER A 55 -10.14 -0.69 18.08
C SER A 55 -11.58 -0.50 17.58
N LYS A 56 -11.77 0.32 16.54
CA LYS A 56 -13.08 0.57 15.91
C LYS A 56 -13.47 -0.49 14.87
N HIS A 57 -12.57 -1.40 14.56
CA HIS A 57 -12.77 -2.38 13.50
C HIS A 57 -12.70 -3.81 14.03
N PRO A 58 -13.49 -4.73 13.47
CA PRO A 58 -13.51 -6.11 13.92
C PRO A 58 -12.18 -6.80 13.64
N THR A 59 -11.73 -7.61 14.62
CA THR A 59 -10.62 -8.52 14.40
C THR A 59 -11.12 -9.76 13.68
N GLN A 60 -10.51 -10.11 12.56
CA GLN A 60 -10.88 -11.24 11.72
C GLN A 60 -9.77 -12.30 11.68
N PRO A 61 -10.10 -13.59 11.86
CA PRO A 61 -9.19 -14.68 11.58
C PRO A 61 -8.69 -14.62 10.13
N ILE A 62 -7.38 -14.85 9.93
CA ILE A 62 -6.79 -14.80 8.59
C ILE A 62 -7.42 -15.83 7.63
N GLU A 63 -7.89 -16.96 8.14
CA GLU A 63 -8.58 -18.01 7.38
C GLU A 63 -9.86 -17.46 6.73
N ASN A 64 -10.61 -16.62 7.45
CA ASN A 64 -11.82 -15.98 6.94
C ASN A 64 -11.49 -14.98 5.83
N ILE A 65 -10.42 -14.17 6.03
CA ILE A 65 -9.96 -13.21 5.02
C ILE A 65 -9.57 -13.93 3.72
N ILE A 66 -8.82 -15.02 3.84
CA ILE A 66 -8.40 -15.85 2.71
C ILE A 66 -9.60 -16.52 2.02
N ALA A 67 -10.55 -17.04 2.80
CA ALA A 67 -11.76 -17.67 2.26
C ALA A 67 -12.60 -16.68 1.44
N GLU A 68 -12.71 -15.43 1.87
CA GLU A 68 -13.38 -14.38 1.11
C GLU A 68 -12.63 -14.06 -0.19
N ALA A 69 -11.31 -13.88 -0.15
CA ALA A 69 -10.51 -13.61 -1.34
C ALA A 69 -10.65 -14.71 -2.43
N LYS A 70 -10.78 -15.97 -2.01
CA LYS A 70 -10.96 -17.12 -2.92
C LYS A 70 -12.24 -17.11 -3.74
N LYS A 71 -13.22 -16.32 -3.34
CA LYS A 71 -14.51 -16.20 -4.08
C LYS A 71 -14.37 -15.43 -5.40
N TYR A 72 -13.25 -14.74 -5.59
CA TYR A 72 -13.01 -13.87 -6.75
C TYR A 72 -11.95 -14.46 -7.70
N PRO A 73 -12.04 -14.16 -9.01
CA PRO A 73 -11.17 -14.77 -10.01
C PRO A 73 -9.74 -14.24 -10.01
N SER A 74 -9.51 -13.02 -9.53
CA SER A 74 -8.15 -12.45 -9.48
C SER A 74 -7.26 -13.18 -8.49
N LYS A 75 -6.00 -13.32 -8.86
CA LYS A 75 -4.94 -13.82 -7.97
C LYS A 75 -4.10 -12.70 -7.37
N LEU A 76 -4.40 -11.44 -7.67
CA LEU A 76 -3.71 -10.30 -7.11
C LEU A 76 -4.41 -9.86 -5.81
N ILE A 77 -3.66 -9.92 -4.71
CA ILE A 77 -4.06 -9.39 -3.40
C ILE A 77 -3.27 -8.12 -3.14
N VAL A 78 -3.95 -7.05 -2.77
CA VAL A 78 -3.33 -5.80 -2.29
C VAL A 78 -3.63 -5.63 -0.81
N ILE A 79 -2.61 -5.75 0.02
CA ILE A 79 -2.71 -5.51 1.46
C ILE A 79 -2.32 -4.05 1.70
N THR A 80 -3.25 -3.31 2.26
CA THR A 80 -3.16 -1.87 2.51
C THR A 80 -3.82 -1.55 3.85
N GLY A 81 -4.15 -0.31 4.11
CA GLY A 81 -4.95 0.04 5.28
C GLY A 81 -4.64 1.42 5.82
N GLY A 82 -4.51 1.51 7.14
CA GLY A 82 -3.77 2.55 7.82
C GLY A 82 -2.29 2.40 7.51
N GLU A 83 -1.55 1.70 8.38
CA GLU A 83 -0.20 1.22 8.06
C GLU A 83 -0.14 -0.30 8.31
N PRO A 84 -0.14 -1.12 7.24
CA PRO A 84 -0.25 -2.57 7.40
C PRO A 84 0.92 -3.20 8.16
N LEU A 85 2.13 -2.63 8.08
CA LEU A 85 3.31 -3.14 8.80
C LEU A 85 3.28 -2.87 10.31
N MET A 86 2.25 -2.23 10.85
CA MET A 86 1.99 -2.24 12.31
C MET A 86 1.61 -3.64 12.81
N HIS A 87 1.25 -4.55 11.90
CA HIS A 87 0.84 -5.92 12.19
C HIS A 87 1.86 -6.93 11.65
N ASN A 88 1.96 -8.10 12.30
CA ASN A 88 2.73 -9.21 11.74
C ASN A 88 1.90 -9.88 10.63
N LEU A 89 2.40 -9.83 9.41
CA LEU A 89 1.74 -10.34 8.20
C LEU A 89 2.29 -11.68 7.70
N ASP A 90 3.22 -12.31 8.44
CA ASP A 90 3.88 -13.56 8.01
C ASP A 90 2.86 -14.67 7.77
N GLY A 91 1.94 -14.88 8.72
CA GLY A 91 0.92 -15.92 8.62
C GLY A 91 -0.04 -15.71 7.45
N LEU A 92 -0.56 -14.49 7.31
CA LEU A 92 -1.51 -14.15 6.22
C LEU A 92 -0.85 -14.32 4.85
N THR A 93 0.31 -13.71 4.63
CA THR A 93 0.97 -13.71 3.32
C THR A 93 1.45 -15.09 2.92
N LYS A 94 2.01 -15.87 3.86
CA LYS A 94 2.41 -17.26 3.63
C LYS A 94 1.23 -18.12 3.17
N GLN A 95 0.09 -18.04 3.86
CA GLN A 95 -1.10 -18.82 3.47
C GLN A 95 -1.69 -18.35 2.13
N LEU A 96 -1.72 -17.03 1.86
CA LEU A 96 -2.16 -16.51 0.56
C LEU A 96 -1.28 -17.04 -0.59
N GLN A 97 0.04 -17.00 -0.44
CA GLN A 97 0.95 -17.52 -1.47
C GLN A 97 0.82 -19.04 -1.65
N GLN A 98 0.61 -19.81 -0.59
CA GLN A 98 0.32 -21.25 -0.67
C GLN A 98 -0.97 -21.55 -1.44
N GLN A 99 -1.93 -20.62 -1.47
CA GLN A 99 -3.17 -20.70 -2.26
C GLN A 99 -3.01 -20.15 -3.70
N GLY A 100 -1.77 -19.80 -4.11
CA GLY A 100 -1.46 -19.30 -5.45
C GLY A 100 -1.81 -17.83 -5.68
N PHE A 101 -1.98 -17.04 -4.61
CA PHE A 101 -2.15 -15.60 -4.72
C PHE A 101 -0.79 -14.88 -4.83
N GLN A 102 -0.79 -13.79 -5.57
CA GLN A 102 0.29 -12.81 -5.61
C GLN A 102 -0.01 -11.76 -4.53
N THR A 103 0.92 -11.58 -3.59
CA THR A 103 0.79 -10.67 -2.45
C THR A 103 1.53 -9.37 -2.71
N ASN A 104 0.80 -8.27 -2.73
CA ASN A 104 1.32 -6.91 -2.83
C ASN A 104 1.02 -6.15 -1.56
N ILE A 105 1.95 -5.29 -1.13
CA ILE A 105 1.73 -4.37 -0.02
C ILE A 105 1.82 -2.92 -0.47
N GLU A 106 0.96 -2.08 0.09
CA GLU A 106 1.10 -0.62 0.08
C GLU A 106 1.39 -0.13 1.49
N THR A 107 2.59 0.39 1.71
CA THR A 107 3.08 0.80 3.03
C THR A 107 3.82 2.13 3.00
N SER A 108 3.80 2.87 4.10
CA SER A 108 4.69 4.02 4.30
C SER A 108 6.15 3.61 4.57
N GLY A 109 6.39 2.34 4.93
CA GLY A 109 7.69 1.82 5.33
C GLY A 109 8.14 2.26 6.72
N ALA A 110 7.26 2.81 7.54
CA ALA A 110 7.60 3.35 8.86
C ALA A 110 7.76 2.29 9.97
N HIS A 111 7.55 1.01 9.63
CA HIS A 111 7.67 -0.14 10.53
C HIS A 111 8.51 -1.26 9.88
N PRO A 112 9.12 -2.15 10.68
CA PRO A 112 9.86 -3.29 10.15
C PRO A 112 9.01 -4.15 9.22
N ILE A 113 9.64 -4.64 8.15
CA ILE A 113 8.93 -5.49 7.18
C ILE A 113 8.61 -6.84 7.81
N SER A 114 7.37 -7.28 7.69
CA SER A 114 6.91 -8.65 7.94
C SER A 114 6.12 -9.14 6.74
N GLY A 115 5.98 -10.44 6.58
CA GLY A 115 5.27 -11.04 5.44
C GLY A 115 6.16 -11.38 4.26
N GLN A 116 5.58 -12.14 3.33
CA GLN A 116 6.20 -12.55 2.07
C GLN A 116 5.53 -11.78 0.93
N TRP A 117 6.32 -11.05 0.13
CA TRP A 117 5.80 -10.10 -0.85
C TRP A 117 6.29 -10.41 -2.26
N ASN A 118 5.38 -10.41 -3.22
CA ASN A 118 5.71 -10.40 -4.64
C ASN A 118 5.92 -8.96 -5.14
N TRP A 119 5.31 -7.97 -4.48
CA TRP A 119 5.46 -6.57 -4.83
C TRP A 119 5.34 -5.67 -3.59
N ILE A 120 6.32 -4.81 -3.40
CA ILE A 120 6.34 -3.81 -2.34
C ILE A 120 6.21 -2.42 -2.95
N CYS A 121 5.04 -1.80 -2.79
CA CYS A 121 4.82 -0.38 -3.07
C CYS A 121 5.14 0.42 -1.81
N LEU A 122 6.29 1.09 -1.82
CA LEU A 122 6.71 2.00 -0.76
C LEU A 122 6.19 3.40 -1.06
N SER A 123 5.33 3.92 -0.20
CA SER A 123 4.79 5.28 -0.28
C SER A 123 5.19 6.10 0.95
N PRO A 124 6.43 6.65 0.98
CA PRO A 124 6.99 7.31 2.16
C PRO A 124 6.18 8.55 2.55
N LYS A 125 6.11 8.82 3.85
CA LYS A 125 5.37 9.96 4.40
C LYS A 125 6.30 10.84 5.24
N LYS A 126 6.18 12.17 5.10
CA LYS A 126 7.00 13.13 5.87
C LYS A 126 6.69 13.14 7.37
N PHE A 127 5.51 12.65 7.75
CA PHE A 127 5.05 12.61 9.15
C PHE A 127 5.74 11.54 9.98
N LYS A 128 6.08 10.44 9.34
CA LYS A 128 6.90 9.35 9.90
C LYS A 128 7.71 8.76 8.76
N ALA A 129 9.02 8.99 8.80
CA ALA A 129 9.92 8.56 7.75
C ALA A 129 9.98 7.03 7.62
N PRO A 130 10.19 6.49 6.41
CA PRO A 130 10.42 5.06 6.23
C PRO A 130 11.72 4.63 6.88
N LEU A 131 11.78 3.39 7.32
CA LEU A 131 13.00 2.78 7.80
C LEU A 131 13.99 2.58 6.65
N PRO A 132 15.27 2.90 6.83
CA PRO A 132 16.27 2.81 5.75
C PRO A 132 16.39 1.43 5.11
N GLU A 133 16.18 0.36 5.88
CA GLU A 133 16.26 -1.02 5.42
C GLU A 133 15.12 -1.43 4.48
N ILE A 134 14.02 -0.67 4.41
CA ILE A 134 12.90 -0.97 3.51
C ILE A 134 13.13 -0.40 2.11
N LEU A 135 13.83 0.71 2.01
CA LEU A 135 14.07 1.39 0.73
C LEU A 135 14.64 0.45 -0.35
N PRO A 136 15.69 -0.33 -0.11
CA PRO A 136 16.23 -1.25 -1.13
C PRO A 136 15.32 -2.43 -1.48
N LEU A 137 14.29 -2.71 -0.67
CA LEU A 137 13.33 -3.80 -0.91
C LEU A 137 12.17 -3.37 -1.81
N ALA A 138 11.96 -2.05 -2.00
CA ALA A 138 10.83 -1.53 -2.76
C ALA A 138 10.92 -1.92 -4.24
N ASN A 139 9.84 -2.49 -4.79
CA ASN A 139 9.64 -2.68 -6.21
C ASN A 139 9.08 -1.42 -6.87
N GLU A 140 8.37 -0.61 -6.08
CA GLU A 140 7.73 0.62 -6.47
C GLU A 140 7.91 1.68 -5.38
N LEU A 141 8.36 2.85 -5.77
CA LEU A 141 8.39 4.05 -4.92
C LEU A 141 7.31 5.00 -5.44
N LYS A 142 6.23 5.17 -4.69
CA LYS A 142 5.10 6.04 -5.04
C LYS A 142 5.04 7.22 -4.08
N VAL A 143 5.51 8.40 -4.53
CA VAL A 143 5.58 9.59 -3.69
C VAL A 143 4.38 10.50 -3.95
N VAL A 144 3.61 10.76 -2.89
CA VAL A 144 2.50 11.72 -2.95
C VAL A 144 3.05 13.15 -2.89
N ILE A 145 2.73 13.94 -3.90
CA ILE A 145 3.10 15.34 -4.03
C ILE A 145 1.94 16.20 -3.54
N ALA A 146 2.12 16.90 -2.44
CA ALA A 146 1.15 17.85 -1.87
C ALA A 146 1.59 19.32 -2.07
N ASN A 147 2.86 19.53 -2.37
CA ASN A 147 3.45 20.83 -2.68
C ASN A 147 4.80 20.68 -3.40
N LYS A 148 5.37 21.80 -3.91
CA LYS A 148 6.61 21.79 -4.68
C LYS A 148 7.85 21.25 -3.95
N THR A 149 7.90 21.33 -2.62
CA THR A 149 9.05 20.79 -1.87
C THR A 149 9.09 19.28 -1.84
N ASP A 150 7.99 18.61 -2.21
CA ASP A 150 7.89 17.17 -2.21
C ASP A 150 8.66 16.52 -3.36
N PHE A 151 8.96 17.26 -4.44
CA PHE A 151 9.85 16.76 -5.50
C PHE A 151 11.27 16.49 -4.96
N LYS A 152 11.81 17.39 -4.13
CA LYS A 152 13.10 17.15 -3.48
C LYS A 152 13.06 15.95 -2.54
N TRP A 153 11.96 15.78 -1.82
CA TRP A 153 11.71 14.61 -0.97
C TRP A 153 11.67 13.32 -1.78
N ALA A 154 10.99 13.33 -2.93
CA ALA A 154 10.93 12.20 -3.85
C ALA A 154 12.33 11.81 -4.35
N GLU A 155 13.15 12.78 -4.78
CA GLU A 155 14.52 12.53 -5.23
C GLU A 155 15.40 11.93 -4.15
N GLN A 156 15.26 12.37 -2.89
CA GLN A 156 16.00 11.81 -1.76
C GLN A 156 15.70 10.32 -1.56
N HIS A 157 14.45 9.90 -1.73
CA HIS A 157 14.09 8.49 -1.62
C HIS A 157 14.49 7.69 -2.86
N ALA A 158 14.33 8.26 -4.05
CA ALA A 158 14.72 7.63 -5.30
C ALA A 158 16.22 7.29 -5.36
N ALA A 159 17.06 8.06 -4.66
CA ALA A 159 18.50 7.79 -4.56
C ALA A 159 18.85 6.58 -3.67
N ASN A 160 17.89 6.07 -2.88
CA ASN A 160 18.11 5.02 -1.87
C ASN A 160 17.34 3.73 -2.14
N VAL A 161 16.47 3.69 -3.15
CA VAL A 161 15.78 2.46 -3.58
C VAL A 161 16.68 1.66 -4.54
N ASN A 162 16.31 0.39 -4.79
CA ASN A 162 17.08 -0.42 -5.74
C ASN A 162 16.96 0.10 -7.18
N PRO A 163 17.95 -0.16 -8.06
CA PRO A 163 17.97 0.39 -9.42
C PRO A 163 16.79 -0.03 -10.31
N ASN A 164 16.11 -1.14 -9.99
CA ASN A 164 14.96 -1.65 -10.74
C ASN A 164 13.62 -1.15 -10.20
N CYS A 165 13.64 -0.35 -9.12
CA CYS A 165 12.45 0.20 -8.50
C CYS A 165 11.73 1.14 -9.48
N GLN A 166 10.42 0.93 -9.68
CA GLN A 166 9.59 1.82 -10.47
C GLN A 166 9.28 3.11 -9.69
N LEU A 167 9.50 4.27 -10.28
CA LEU A 167 9.39 5.56 -9.60
C LEU A 167 8.12 6.29 -10.04
N TYR A 168 7.22 6.53 -9.09
CA TYR A 168 5.93 7.20 -9.33
C TYR A 168 5.78 8.47 -8.52
N LEU A 169 5.22 9.52 -9.18
CA LEU A 169 4.73 10.72 -8.54
C LEU A 169 3.21 10.76 -8.64
N GLN A 170 2.55 10.98 -7.52
CA GLN A 170 1.09 11.00 -7.43
C GLN A 170 0.63 12.33 -6.82
N PRO A 171 -0.32 13.06 -7.44
CA PRO A 171 -0.88 14.25 -6.82
C PRO A 171 -1.66 13.90 -5.55
N GLU A 172 -1.54 14.72 -4.51
CA GLU A 172 -2.47 14.68 -3.39
C GLU A 172 -3.87 15.03 -3.91
N TRP A 173 -4.86 14.19 -3.58
CA TRP A 173 -6.16 14.18 -4.23
C TRP A 173 -6.91 15.52 -4.16
N SER A 174 -6.94 16.17 -3.00
CA SER A 174 -7.70 17.42 -2.84
C SER A 174 -7.17 18.58 -3.69
N LYS A 175 -5.91 18.46 -4.16
CA LYS A 175 -5.21 19.46 -5.01
C LYS A 175 -4.83 18.90 -6.37
N GLU A 176 -5.41 17.78 -6.76
CA GLU A 176 -5.06 17.03 -7.97
C GLU A 176 -5.03 17.95 -9.21
N HIS A 177 -6.06 18.77 -9.42
CA HIS A 177 -6.18 19.67 -10.57
C HIS A 177 -5.06 20.73 -10.66
N ILE A 178 -4.45 21.11 -9.51
CA ILE A 178 -3.33 22.05 -9.47
C ILE A 178 -1.99 21.31 -9.61
N LEU A 179 -1.88 20.13 -8.98
CA LEU A 179 -0.61 19.42 -8.86
C LEU A 179 -0.29 18.58 -10.10
N THR A 180 -1.29 18.05 -10.79
CA THR A 180 -1.08 17.20 -11.98
C THR A 180 -0.32 17.94 -13.09
N PRO A 181 -0.63 19.19 -13.46
CA PRO A 181 0.18 19.93 -14.42
C PRO A 181 1.63 20.12 -13.98
N LEU A 182 1.86 20.39 -12.69
CA LEU A 182 3.22 20.56 -12.14
C LEU A 182 4.00 19.25 -12.17
N ILE A 183 3.37 18.13 -11.78
CA ILE A 183 3.97 16.79 -11.82
C ILE A 183 4.26 16.40 -13.27
N THR A 184 3.33 16.65 -14.19
CA THR A 184 3.51 16.34 -15.62
C THR A 184 4.72 17.08 -16.19
N GLN A 185 4.87 18.37 -15.88
CA GLN A 185 6.06 19.12 -16.33
C GLN A 185 7.33 18.56 -15.70
N TYR A 186 7.30 18.27 -14.39
CA TYR A 186 8.46 17.67 -13.69
C TYR A 186 8.90 16.34 -14.30
N ILE A 187 7.94 15.46 -14.64
CA ILE A 187 8.22 14.17 -15.29
C ILE A 187 8.85 14.35 -16.66
N LYS A 188 8.38 15.33 -17.47
CA LYS A 188 9.00 15.64 -18.78
C LYS A 188 10.46 16.05 -18.63
N ASP A 189 10.79 16.78 -17.58
CA ASP A 189 12.16 17.21 -17.28
C ASP A 189 12.98 16.11 -16.61
N ASN A 190 12.33 15.11 -15.99
CA ASN A 190 12.93 13.99 -15.25
C ASN A 190 12.29 12.65 -15.63
N PRO A 191 12.62 12.08 -16.81
CA PRO A 191 11.88 10.96 -17.42
C PRO A 191 12.01 9.61 -16.71
N LYS A 192 12.77 9.53 -15.62
CA LYS A 192 12.80 8.36 -14.73
C LYS A 192 11.51 8.19 -13.92
N TRP A 193 10.73 9.26 -13.77
CA TRP A 193 9.47 9.27 -13.03
C TRP A 193 8.28 8.97 -13.94
N ILE A 194 7.27 8.32 -13.37
CA ILE A 194 6.01 7.97 -14.02
C ILE A 194 4.88 8.65 -13.23
N LEU A 195 3.86 9.12 -13.95
CA LEU A 195 2.66 9.68 -13.31
C LEU A 195 1.79 8.53 -12.77
N SER A 196 1.46 8.58 -11.49
CA SER A 196 0.38 7.78 -10.89
C SER A 196 -0.82 8.68 -10.64
N LEU A 197 -2.00 8.25 -11.11
CA LEU A 197 -3.28 8.87 -10.76
C LEU A 197 -4.09 7.89 -9.92
N GLN A 198 -5.04 8.41 -9.14
CA GLN A 198 -6.03 7.59 -8.43
C GLN A 198 -7.23 7.35 -9.36
N ILE A 199 -7.05 6.51 -10.40
CA ILE A 199 -8.09 6.34 -11.44
C ILE A 199 -9.40 5.81 -10.90
N HIS A 200 -9.38 5.02 -9.81
CA HIS A 200 -10.58 4.53 -9.15
C HIS A 200 -11.52 5.68 -8.76
N LYS A 201 -10.97 6.82 -8.32
CA LYS A 201 -11.78 8.00 -7.95
C LYS A 201 -12.45 8.66 -9.15
N TYR A 202 -11.82 8.64 -10.35
CA TYR A 202 -12.41 9.19 -11.57
C TYR A 202 -13.53 8.33 -12.14
N ILE A 203 -13.45 7.01 -11.94
CA ILE A 203 -14.44 6.05 -12.47
C ILE A 203 -15.42 5.57 -11.39
N GLY A 204 -15.38 6.15 -10.18
CA GLY A 204 -16.33 5.87 -9.11
C GLY A 204 -16.24 4.46 -8.51
N LEU A 205 -15.02 3.89 -8.48
CA LEU A 205 -14.76 2.61 -7.80
C LEU A 205 -14.21 2.85 -6.39
N PRO A 206 -14.41 1.87 -5.47
CA PRO A 206 -13.84 1.93 -4.13
C PRO A 206 -12.32 1.83 -4.12
#